data_6f40c9b09a6edfa0c3f0d35f430624be
#
_entry.id   6f40c9b09a6edfa0c3f0d35f430624be
#
_cell.length_a   1.000
_cell.length_b   1.000
_cell.length_c   1.000
_cell.angle_alpha   90.00
_cell.angle_beta   90.00
_cell.angle_gamma   90.00
#
_symmetry.space_group_name_H-M   'P 1'
#
loop_
_entity.id
_entity.type
_entity.pdbx_description
1 polymer ?
#
loop_
_entity_poly.entity_id
_entity_poly.type
_entity_poly.pdbx_seq_one_letter_code
_entity_poly.pdbx_strand_id
1 'polypeptide(L)'
;MELSVIIPIYNVRNTLRRCLQSILCQQVSGMEVLLIDDGSTDGSGSLADEMAMGCPMMSVCHKANGGLSDARNAGLRLAKGRYVTFVDSDDEVAPGTFAALMSLLHRNEDTDILEYSVRVHAGHSSEHELVLPDKRWPSARVYWEESEAWEHTYACNKVYRRTLFARVQFPSGRVFEDMWTIPQLLSQDVRVQTTSLGLYIYYWNKDSITVSADGVAMTQLLEAQMRAARLMHMSMLSRRGWKLYRSMLYRQLDVYRLTGRILLRWPFVKLICRLHKSCR
;
A
#
# COMPACT_ATOMS: atom_id res chain seq x y z
N MET A 1 10.80 -20.19 -6.66
CA MET A 1 9.76 -19.55 -5.84
C MET A 1 8.83 -18.76 -6.76
N GLU A 2 7.52 -18.89 -6.55
CA GLU A 2 6.51 -18.17 -7.33
C GLU A 2 6.07 -16.88 -6.64
N LEU A 3 5.85 -16.93 -5.32
CA LEU A 3 5.37 -15.77 -4.53
C LEU A 3 6.23 -15.55 -3.29
N SER A 4 6.71 -14.33 -3.09
CA SER A 4 7.28 -13.85 -1.82
C SER A 4 6.26 -12.96 -1.12
N VAL A 5 5.84 -13.34 0.08
CA VAL A 5 4.98 -12.54 0.95
C VAL A 5 5.89 -11.80 1.94
N ILE A 6 5.93 -10.49 1.88
CA ILE A 6 6.76 -9.64 2.73
C ILE A 6 5.90 -9.04 3.84
N ILE A 7 6.25 -9.31 5.09
CA ILE A 7 5.51 -8.88 6.27
C ILE A 7 6.42 -8.02 7.15
N PRO A 8 6.32 -6.68 7.09
CA PRO A 8 6.98 -5.79 8.03
C PRO A 8 6.42 -5.96 9.44
N ILE A 9 7.28 -6.02 10.44
CA ILE A 9 6.93 -6.22 11.84
C ILE A 9 7.55 -5.10 12.67
N TYR A 10 6.74 -4.35 13.43
CA TYR A 10 7.21 -3.39 14.41
C TYR A 10 6.18 -3.19 15.52
N ASN A 11 6.45 -3.72 16.72
CA ASN A 11 5.61 -3.59 17.91
C ASN A 11 4.13 -3.99 17.69
N VAL A 12 3.91 -5.21 17.17
CA VAL A 12 2.60 -5.77 16.76
C VAL A 12 2.32 -7.14 17.39
N ARG A 13 2.86 -7.41 18.58
CA ARG A 13 2.75 -8.71 19.25
C ARG A 13 1.33 -9.25 19.32
N ASN A 14 0.35 -8.37 19.51
CA ASN A 14 -1.05 -8.76 19.72
C ASN A 14 -1.76 -9.21 18.44
N THR A 15 -1.32 -8.74 17.27
CA THR A 15 -1.96 -8.99 15.96
C THR A 15 -1.17 -9.98 15.10
N LEU A 16 0.15 -10.05 15.29
CA LEU A 16 1.07 -10.80 14.44
C LEU A 16 0.65 -12.28 14.27
N ARG A 17 0.26 -12.97 15.35
CA ARG A 17 -0.15 -14.39 15.28
C ARG A 17 -1.35 -14.58 14.34
N ARG A 18 -2.35 -13.73 14.43
CA ARG A 18 -3.53 -13.74 13.58
C ARG A 18 -3.16 -13.52 12.12
N CYS A 19 -2.35 -12.52 11.84
CA CYS A 19 -1.82 -12.23 10.51
C CYS A 19 -1.12 -13.47 9.93
N LEU A 20 -0.14 -14.04 10.63
CA LEU A 20 0.65 -15.18 10.14
C LEU A 20 -0.21 -16.43 9.93
N GLN A 21 -1.19 -16.69 10.78
CA GLN A 21 -2.13 -17.79 10.58
C GLN A 21 -2.93 -17.63 9.29
N SER A 22 -3.36 -16.42 8.94
CA SER A 22 -4.08 -16.14 7.70
C SER A 22 -3.22 -16.40 6.46
N ILE A 23 -1.90 -16.21 6.56
CA ILE A 23 -0.96 -16.47 5.47
C ILE A 23 -0.64 -17.97 5.35
N LEU A 24 -0.47 -18.67 6.48
CA LEU A 24 -0.21 -20.12 6.47
C LEU A 24 -1.36 -20.92 5.84
N CYS A 25 -2.59 -20.42 5.92
CA CYS A 25 -3.77 -21.04 5.31
C CYS A 25 -3.87 -20.88 3.78
N GLN A 26 -2.97 -20.12 3.12
CA GLN A 26 -3.13 -19.77 1.70
C GLN A 26 -2.80 -20.91 0.71
N GLN A 27 -2.09 -21.96 1.13
CA GLN A 27 -1.81 -23.19 0.37
C GLN A 27 -1.28 -22.95 -1.06
N VAL A 28 -0.30 -22.04 -1.22
CA VAL A 28 0.34 -21.76 -2.51
C VAL A 28 1.66 -22.52 -2.62
N SER A 29 1.80 -23.36 -3.65
CA SER A 29 3.07 -24.01 -3.93
C SER A 29 4.14 -23.00 -4.36
N GLY A 30 5.34 -23.12 -3.82
CA GLY A 30 6.43 -22.19 -4.11
C GLY A 30 6.26 -20.80 -3.50
N MET A 31 5.51 -20.69 -2.40
CA MET A 31 5.42 -19.47 -1.58
C MET A 31 6.53 -19.45 -0.54
N GLU A 32 7.11 -18.28 -0.32
CA GLU A 32 7.95 -17.95 0.84
C GLU A 32 7.36 -16.76 1.59
N VAL A 33 7.56 -16.73 2.89
CA VAL A 33 7.11 -15.66 3.78
C VAL A 33 8.32 -15.04 4.47
N LEU A 34 8.51 -13.75 4.24
CA LEU A 34 9.65 -12.97 4.76
C LEU A 34 9.16 -12.05 5.87
N LEU A 35 9.47 -12.41 7.10
CA LEU A 35 9.15 -11.67 8.31
C LEU A 35 10.27 -10.67 8.58
N ILE A 36 10.01 -9.39 8.45
CA ILE A 36 11.02 -8.35 8.59
C ILE A 36 10.78 -7.58 9.89
N ASP A 37 11.46 -8.00 10.94
CA ASP A 37 11.40 -7.32 12.24
C ASP A 37 12.24 -6.06 12.22
N ASP A 38 11.58 -4.92 12.24
CA ASP A 38 12.18 -3.58 12.20
C ASP A 38 12.58 -3.08 13.61
N GLY A 39 13.19 -3.95 14.41
CA GLY A 39 13.69 -3.61 15.74
C GLY A 39 12.58 -3.50 16.79
N SER A 40 11.65 -4.44 16.82
CA SER A 40 10.57 -4.48 17.81
C SER A 40 11.09 -4.65 19.24
N THR A 41 10.42 -4.00 20.18
CA THR A 41 10.75 -4.03 21.61
C THR A 41 9.68 -4.66 22.50
N ASP A 42 8.53 -5.04 21.91
CA ASP A 42 7.36 -5.61 22.61
C ASP A 42 7.32 -7.14 22.62
N GLY A 43 8.34 -7.80 22.05
CA GLY A 43 8.42 -9.25 21.88
C GLY A 43 7.84 -9.76 20.55
N SER A 44 7.49 -8.88 19.61
CA SER A 44 7.06 -9.27 18.25
C SER A 44 8.13 -10.07 17.51
N GLY A 45 9.42 -9.67 17.62
CA GLY A 45 10.53 -10.38 17.00
C GLY A 45 10.65 -11.82 17.50
N SER A 46 10.60 -12.04 18.83
CA SER A 46 10.63 -13.39 19.43
C SER A 46 9.42 -14.22 19.02
N LEU A 47 8.24 -13.60 18.88
CA LEU A 47 7.04 -14.28 18.38
C LEU A 47 7.20 -14.68 16.92
N ALA A 48 7.83 -13.84 16.09
CA ALA A 48 8.12 -14.17 14.69
C ALA A 48 9.07 -15.37 14.59
N ASP A 49 10.13 -15.45 15.42
CA ASP A 49 11.03 -16.59 15.51
C ASP A 49 10.29 -17.86 15.91
N GLU A 50 9.46 -17.78 16.97
CA GLU A 50 8.63 -18.91 17.42
C GLU A 50 7.75 -19.44 16.29
N MET A 51 7.07 -18.56 15.57
CA MET A 51 6.14 -18.92 14.47
C MET A 51 6.88 -19.47 13.25
N ALA A 52 8.10 -19.01 12.98
CA ALA A 52 8.93 -19.52 11.90
C ALA A 52 9.60 -20.86 12.22
N MET A 53 9.76 -21.21 13.51
CA MET A 53 10.37 -22.44 13.95
C MET A 53 9.61 -23.66 13.40
N GLY A 54 10.32 -24.49 12.62
CA GLY A 54 9.72 -25.69 11.99
C GLY A 54 8.85 -25.39 10.77
N CYS A 55 8.78 -24.14 10.31
CA CYS A 55 8.05 -23.75 9.11
C CYS A 55 9.01 -23.38 7.96
N PRO A 56 9.36 -24.30 7.06
CA PRO A 56 10.40 -24.07 6.02
C PRO A 56 10.07 -22.94 5.05
N MET A 57 8.79 -22.53 4.94
CA MET A 57 8.37 -21.44 4.08
C MET A 57 8.58 -20.05 4.72
N MET A 58 8.81 -19.97 6.03
CA MET A 58 9.02 -18.71 6.75
C MET A 58 10.50 -18.47 7.03
N SER A 59 10.91 -17.22 6.92
CA SER A 59 12.22 -16.76 7.39
C SER A 59 12.10 -15.41 8.07
N VAL A 60 12.86 -15.20 9.15
CA VAL A 60 12.87 -13.95 9.92
C VAL A 60 14.16 -13.20 9.63
N CYS A 61 14.03 -11.89 9.46
CA CYS A 61 15.17 -10.97 9.34
C CYS A 61 15.00 -9.84 10.36
N HIS A 62 15.83 -9.84 11.39
CA HIS A 62 15.89 -8.75 12.36
C HIS A 62 16.81 -7.64 11.87
N LYS A 63 16.38 -6.39 12.00
CA LYS A 63 17.19 -5.22 11.66
C LYS A 63 16.98 -4.09 12.66
N ALA A 64 17.89 -3.12 12.68
CA ALA A 64 17.66 -1.88 13.40
C ALA A 64 16.46 -1.13 12.82
N ASN A 65 15.65 -0.46 13.67
CA ASN A 65 14.48 0.28 13.23
C ASN A 65 14.86 1.34 12.18
N GLY A 66 14.19 1.28 11.05
CA GLY A 66 14.33 2.21 9.93
C GLY A 66 12.98 2.65 9.35
N GLY A 67 11.88 2.12 9.91
CA GLY A 67 10.51 2.38 9.50
C GLY A 67 10.01 1.46 8.40
N LEU A 68 8.70 1.56 8.12
CA LEU A 68 7.94 0.67 7.24
C LEU A 68 8.57 0.55 5.83
N SER A 69 8.98 1.66 5.23
CA SER A 69 9.66 1.67 3.92
C SER A 69 10.92 0.83 3.92
N ASP A 70 11.76 0.97 4.95
CA ASP A 70 13.03 0.25 5.05
C ASP A 70 12.81 -1.24 5.30
N ALA A 71 11.79 -1.61 6.08
CA ALA A 71 11.39 -2.99 6.29
C ALA A 71 10.90 -3.64 4.99
N ARG A 72 10.00 -2.98 4.23
CA ARG A 72 9.54 -3.47 2.91
C ARG A 72 10.71 -3.60 1.93
N ASN A 73 11.63 -2.62 1.89
CA ASN A 73 12.82 -2.68 1.05
C ASN A 73 13.78 -3.81 1.45
N ALA A 74 13.92 -4.10 2.74
CA ALA A 74 14.70 -5.24 3.23
C ALA A 74 14.10 -6.56 2.75
N GLY A 75 12.77 -6.72 2.85
CA GLY A 75 12.06 -7.87 2.32
C GLY A 75 12.24 -8.03 0.80
N LEU A 76 12.15 -6.94 0.04
CA LEU A 76 12.37 -6.95 -1.42
C LEU A 76 13.76 -7.45 -1.80
N ARG A 77 14.80 -7.12 -1.02
CA ARG A 77 16.17 -7.62 -1.26
C ARG A 77 16.32 -9.12 -1.01
N LEU A 78 15.52 -9.68 -0.10
CA LEU A 78 15.53 -11.11 0.24
C LEU A 78 14.62 -11.94 -0.65
N ALA A 79 13.60 -11.32 -1.25
CA ALA A 79 12.57 -11.98 -2.04
C ALA A 79 13.13 -12.72 -3.26
N LYS A 80 12.74 -13.99 -3.41
CA LYS A 80 13.14 -14.89 -4.51
C LYS A 80 11.99 -15.19 -5.48
N GLY A 81 10.74 -14.90 -5.08
CA GLY A 81 9.55 -15.14 -5.88
C GLY A 81 9.56 -14.40 -7.21
N ARG A 82 8.93 -14.97 -8.22
CA ARG A 82 8.62 -14.28 -9.49
C ARG A 82 7.73 -13.05 -9.21
N TYR A 83 6.82 -13.21 -8.26
CA TYR A 83 5.94 -12.17 -7.76
C TYR A 83 6.20 -11.86 -6.30
N VAL A 84 5.84 -10.65 -5.88
CA VAL A 84 5.90 -10.20 -4.49
C VAL A 84 4.56 -9.58 -4.09
N THR A 85 4.19 -9.74 -2.83
CA THR A 85 3.07 -9.04 -2.20
C THR A 85 3.48 -8.60 -0.80
N PHE A 86 2.81 -7.59 -0.29
CA PHE A 86 3.03 -7.08 1.07
C PHE A 86 1.79 -7.38 1.90
N VAL A 87 1.99 -7.72 3.16
CA VAL A 87 0.91 -7.87 4.13
C VAL A 87 1.33 -7.14 5.40
N ASP A 88 0.52 -6.21 5.85
CA ASP A 88 0.77 -5.49 7.09
C ASP A 88 0.45 -6.42 8.28
N SER A 89 1.30 -6.40 9.30
CA SER A 89 1.30 -7.40 10.39
C SER A 89 0.14 -7.28 11.38
N ASP A 90 -0.72 -6.29 11.21
CA ASP A 90 -1.99 -6.12 11.93
C ASP A 90 -3.22 -6.52 11.10
N ASP A 91 -3.04 -6.97 9.85
CA ASP A 91 -4.08 -7.33 8.89
C ASP A 91 -4.18 -8.84 8.64
N GLU A 92 -5.12 -9.25 7.79
CA GLU A 92 -5.33 -10.64 7.36
C GLU A 92 -5.58 -10.75 5.84
N VAL A 93 -5.36 -11.95 5.32
CA VAL A 93 -5.75 -12.34 3.97
C VAL A 93 -6.80 -13.45 4.05
N ALA A 94 -7.95 -13.27 3.41
CA ALA A 94 -9.02 -14.26 3.42
C ALA A 94 -8.55 -15.60 2.83
N PRO A 95 -9.06 -16.74 3.34
CA PRO A 95 -8.64 -18.08 2.87
C PRO A 95 -8.76 -18.23 1.34
N GLY A 96 -7.77 -18.88 0.73
CA GLY A 96 -7.75 -19.16 -0.72
C GLY A 96 -7.42 -17.97 -1.62
N THR A 97 -7.24 -16.77 -1.07
CA THR A 97 -6.94 -15.56 -1.84
C THR A 97 -5.70 -15.74 -2.71
N PHE A 98 -4.55 -16.05 -2.14
CA PHE A 98 -3.32 -16.15 -2.92
C PHE A 98 -3.36 -17.30 -3.94
N ALA A 99 -4.02 -18.41 -3.65
CA ALA A 99 -4.19 -19.50 -4.61
C ALA A 99 -4.99 -19.04 -5.84
N ALA A 100 -6.09 -18.29 -5.64
CA ALA A 100 -6.89 -17.74 -6.73
C ALA A 100 -6.09 -16.71 -7.56
N LEU A 101 -5.37 -15.79 -6.88
CA LEU A 101 -4.55 -14.76 -7.54
C LEU A 101 -3.41 -15.37 -8.36
N MET A 102 -2.68 -16.36 -7.81
CA MET A 102 -1.60 -17.03 -8.53
C MET A 102 -2.13 -17.82 -9.74
N SER A 103 -3.29 -18.48 -9.61
CA SER A 103 -3.96 -19.13 -10.75
C SER A 103 -4.31 -18.13 -11.85
N LEU A 104 -4.76 -16.92 -11.49
CA LEU A 104 -5.06 -15.85 -12.46
C LEU A 104 -3.78 -15.34 -13.14
N LEU A 105 -2.70 -15.12 -12.37
CA LEU A 105 -1.40 -14.68 -12.90
C LEU A 105 -0.76 -15.73 -13.83
N HIS A 106 -0.94 -17.02 -13.56
CA HIS A 106 -0.47 -18.08 -14.45
C HIS A 106 -1.25 -18.10 -15.78
N ARG A 107 -2.54 -17.75 -15.78
CA ARG A 107 -3.32 -17.62 -17.02
C ARG A 107 -2.99 -16.33 -17.79
N ASN A 108 -2.50 -15.32 -17.13
CA ASN A 108 -2.18 -13.99 -17.67
C ASN A 108 -0.74 -13.60 -17.31
N GLU A 109 0.22 -14.37 -17.84
CA GLU A 109 1.65 -14.23 -17.48
C GLU A 109 2.28 -12.89 -17.79
N ASP A 110 1.64 -12.11 -18.65
CA ASP A 110 2.04 -10.75 -18.99
C ASP A 110 1.57 -9.68 -17.98
N THR A 111 0.75 -10.04 -16.98
CA THR A 111 0.34 -9.12 -15.92
C THR A 111 1.52 -8.77 -15.02
N ASP A 112 1.76 -7.48 -14.82
CA ASP A 112 2.84 -6.97 -13.97
C ASP A 112 2.35 -6.57 -12.58
N ILE A 113 1.13 -6.03 -12.48
CA ILE A 113 0.46 -5.68 -11.23
C ILE A 113 -0.96 -6.24 -11.27
N LEU A 114 -1.29 -7.09 -10.30
CA LEU A 114 -2.64 -7.59 -10.06
C LEU A 114 -3.17 -7.00 -8.76
N GLU A 115 -4.23 -6.21 -8.85
CA GLU A 115 -4.90 -5.64 -7.68
C GLU A 115 -6.20 -6.41 -7.40
N TYR A 116 -6.48 -6.67 -6.12
CA TYR A 116 -7.65 -7.43 -5.68
C TYR A 116 -8.43 -6.69 -4.59
N SER A 117 -9.63 -7.17 -4.31
CA SER A 117 -10.59 -6.52 -3.41
C SER A 117 -10.06 -6.39 -1.98
N VAL A 118 -10.49 -5.35 -1.27
CA VAL A 118 -10.10 -5.08 0.11
C VAL A 118 -11.30 -4.67 0.95
N ARG A 119 -11.44 -5.27 2.13
CA ARG A 119 -12.34 -4.82 3.19
C ARG A 119 -11.57 -3.84 4.07
N VAL A 120 -11.98 -2.58 4.05
CA VAL A 120 -11.31 -1.48 4.74
C VAL A 120 -11.97 -1.24 6.09
N HIS A 121 -11.16 -1.02 7.13
CA HIS A 121 -11.57 -0.77 8.51
C HIS A 121 -12.41 -1.89 9.12
N ALA A 122 -12.04 -3.15 8.88
CA ALA A 122 -12.72 -4.32 9.42
C ALA A 122 -12.91 -4.19 10.94
N GLY A 123 -14.12 -4.49 11.41
CA GLY A 123 -14.51 -4.38 12.81
C GLY A 123 -14.81 -2.97 13.32
N HIS A 124 -14.88 -1.97 12.46
CA HIS A 124 -15.20 -0.58 12.82
C HIS A 124 -16.48 -0.08 12.14
N SER A 125 -17.12 0.96 12.68
CA SER A 125 -18.35 1.54 12.13
C SER A 125 -18.18 2.15 10.73
N SER A 126 -16.95 2.43 10.29
CA SER A 126 -16.61 2.88 8.95
C SER A 126 -16.18 1.74 8.01
N GLU A 127 -16.42 0.49 8.40
CA GLU A 127 -16.12 -0.66 7.55
C GLU A 127 -16.85 -0.58 6.21
N HIS A 128 -16.09 -0.80 5.15
CA HIS A 128 -16.63 -0.90 3.79
C HIS A 128 -15.75 -1.81 2.95
N GLU A 129 -16.28 -2.31 1.85
CA GLU A 129 -15.56 -3.17 0.94
C GLU A 129 -15.34 -2.47 -0.41
N LEU A 130 -14.09 -2.38 -0.84
CA LEU A 130 -13.72 -2.00 -2.19
C LEU A 130 -13.68 -3.26 -3.05
N VAL A 131 -14.79 -3.56 -3.73
CA VAL A 131 -14.86 -4.66 -4.69
C VAL A 131 -14.37 -4.17 -6.04
N LEU A 132 -13.32 -4.79 -6.56
CA LEU A 132 -12.72 -4.42 -7.83
C LEU A 132 -13.30 -5.26 -8.99
N PRO A 133 -13.48 -4.66 -10.18
CA PRO A 133 -13.96 -5.41 -11.35
C PRO A 133 -12.87 -6.34 -11.89
N ASP A 134 -13.29 -7.46 -12.48
CA ASP A 134 -12.40 -8.34 -13.25
C ASP A 134 -12.08 -7.68 -14.60
N LYS A 135 -10.92 -6.99 -14.66
CA LYS A 135 -10.56 -6.17 -15.83
C LYS A 135 -9.06 -6.15 -16.08
N ARG A 136 -8.67 -6.35 -17.34
CA ARG A 136 -7.33 -6.01 -17.84
C ARG A 136 -7.38 -4.59 -18.40
N TRP A 137 -6.53 -3.72 -17.88
CA TRP A 137 -6.54 -2.31 -18.23
C TRP A 137 -5.69 -2.03 -19.48
N PRO A 138 -6.14 -1.19 -20.42
CA PRO A 138 -5.40 -0.88 -21.64
C PRO A 138 -4.03 -0.26 -21.40
N SER A 139 -3.89 0.48 -20.29
CA SER A 139 -2.63 1.05 -19.82
C SER A 139 -2.72 1.38 -18.33
N ALA A 140 -1.57 1.53 -17.66
CA ALA A 140 -1.48 1.96 -16.28
C ALA A 140 -2.13 3.34 -16.05
N ARG A 141 -2.05 4.24 -17.02
CA ARG A 141 -2.73 5.53 -16.97
C ARG A 141 -4.25 5.39 -16.95
N VAL A 142 -4.80 4.56 -17.84
CA VAL A 142 -6.26 4.31 -17.90
C VAL A 142 -6.73 3.65 -16.59
N TYR A 143 -5.95 2.69 -16.07
CA TYR A 143 -6.21 2.12 -14.74
C TYR A 143 -6.25 3.22 -13.68
N TRP A 144 -5.20 4.06 -13.58
CA TRP A 144 -5.12 5.14 -12.58
C TRP A 144 -6.30 6.10 -12.64
N GLU A 145 -6.67 6.52 -13.86
CA GLU A 145 -7.79 7.44 -14.08
C GLU A 145 -9.15 6.79 -13.86
N GLU A 146 -9.38 5.60 -14.42
CA GLU A 146 -10.72 4.98 -14.45
C GLU A 146 -11.11 4.28 -13.16
N SER A 147 -10.16 3.68 -12.45
CA SER A 147 -10.42 3.10 -11.13
C SER A 147 -10.32 4.11 -9.99
N GLU A 148 -9.91 5.34 -10.29
CA GLU A 148 -9.58 6.36 -9.27
C GLU A 148 -8.50 5.83 -8.29
N ALA A 149 -7.48 5.13 -8.81
CA ALA A 149 -6.48 4.39 -8.02
C ALA A 149 -5.73 5.25 -6.98
N TRP A 150 -5.81 6.58 -7.07
CA TRP A 150 -5.29 7.47 -6.01
C TRP A 150 -6.03 7.39 -4.67
N GLU A 151 -7.24 6.84 -4.64
CA GLU A 151 -8.01 6.61 -3.42
C GLU A 151 -7.64 5.27 -2.75
N HIS A 152 -7.00 4.36 -3.49
CA HIS A 152 -6.63 3.01 -3.02
C HIS A 152 -5.20 2.60 -3.43
N THR A 153 -4.24 3.47 -3.17
CA THR A 153 -2.81 3.20 -3.41
C THR A 153 -2.19 2.19 -2.43
N TYR A 154 -3.00 1.38 -1.74
CA TYR A 154 -2.48 0.37 -0.80
C TYR A 154 -1.49 -0.57 -1.49
N ALA A 155 -0.32 -0.80 -0.86
CA ALA A 155 0.62 -1.80 -1.34
C ALA A 155 0.12 -3.23 -1.07
N CYS A 156 -0.66 -3.41 -0.01
CA CYS A 156 -1.03 -4.71 0.55
C CYS A 156 -2.07 -5.49 -0.28
N ASN A 157 -2.97 -4.82 -1.01
CA ASN A 157 -3.96 -5.51 -1.86
C ASN A 157 -3.50 -5.69 -3.31
N LYS A 158 -2.21 -5.84 -3.52
CA LYS A 158 -1.62 -6.00 -4.85
C LYS A 158 -0.55 -7.09 -4.86
N VAL A 159 -0.48 -7.82 -5.98
CA VAL A 159 0.62 -8.73 -6.31
C VAL A 159 1.40 -8.11 -7.46
N TYR A 160 2.70 -8.00 -7.28
CA TYR A 160 3.59 -7.32 -8.22
C TYR A 160 4.59 -8.30 -8.83
N ARG A 161 4.89 -8.15 -10.11
CA ARG A 161 6.09 -8.74 -10.70
C ARG A 161 7.32 -8.17 -9.98
N ARG A 162 8.13 -9.01 -9.34
CA ARG A 162 9.27 -8.57 -8.51
C ARG A 162 10.25 -7.65 -9.24
N THR A 163 10.45 -7.86 -10.55
CA THR A 163 11.38 -7.04 -11.35
C THR A 163 11.02 -5.56 -11.42
N LEU A 164 9.78 -5.18 -11.14
CA LEU A 164 9.36 -3.78 -11.07
C LEU A 164 10.12 -2.99 -9.99
N PHE A 165 10.52 -3.66 -8.92
CA PHE A 165 11.25 -3.06 -7.80
C PHE A 165 12.77 -2.97 -8.04
N ALA A 166 13.28 -3.40 -9.19
CA ALA A 166 14.70 -3.27 -9.51
C ALA A 166 15.18 -1.80 -9.55
N ARG A 167 14.28 -0.87 -9.88
CA ARG A 167 14.58 0.59 -10.01
C ARG A 167 13.72 1.46 -9.11
N VAL A 168 12.76 0.88 -8.41
CA VAL A 168 11.83 1.62 -7.53
C VAL A 168 11.89 1.01 -6.14
N GLN A 169 12.06 1.86 -5.14
CA GLN A 169 12.06 1.49 -3.74
C GLN A 169 11.06 2.33 -2.97
N PHE A 170 10.58 1.82 -1.85
CA PHE A 170 9.81 2.61 -0.90
C PHE A 170 10.72 3.70 -0.30
N PRO A 171 10.27 4.97 -0.23
CA PRO A 171 11.12 6.08 0.22
C PRO A 171 11.33 6.03 1.73
N SER A 172 12.59 5.88 2.17
CA SER A 172 12.95 5.91 3.60
C SER A 172 12.61 7.27 4.24
N GLY A 173 12.15 7.25 5.49
CA GLY A 173 11.80 8.45 6.25
C GLY A 173 10.56 9.19 5.74
N ARG A 174 9.74 8.56 4.89
CA ARG A 174 8.47 9.10 4.42
C ARG A 174 7.32 8.28 4.96
N VAL A 175 6.21 8.98 5.28
CA VAL A 175 4.91 8.35 5.52
C VAL A 175 4.04 8.42 4.26
N PHE A 176 2.98 7.59 4.19
CA PHE A 176 2.19 7.38 2.98
C PHE A 176 3.06 6.94 1.79
N GLU A 177 4.02 6.06 2.08
CA GLU A 177 5.04 5.56 1.16
C GLU A 177 4.43 4.90 -0.08
N ASP A 178 3.23 4.36 0.04
CA ASP A 178 2.47 3.76 -1.05
C ASP A 178 2.13 4.78 -2.13
N MET A 179 1.64 5.98 -1.73
CA MET A 179 1.35 7.08 -2.66
C MET A 179 2.62 7.60 -3.34
N TRP A 180 3.80 7.43 -2.73
CA TRP A 180 5.08 7.75 -3.35
C TRP A 180 5.52 6.67 -4.34
N THR A 181 5.27 5.39 -4.04
CA THR A 181 5.83 4.23 -4.73
C THR A 181 4.95 3.75 -5.89
N ILE A 182 3.64 3.56 -5.66
CA ILE A 182 2.73 3.00 -6.66
C ILE A 182 2.72 3.79 -7.98
N PRO A 183 2.62 5.13 -8.00
CA PRO A 183 2.68 5.88 -9.25
C PRO A 183 4.01 5.73 -9.99
N GLN A 184 5.14 5.50 -9.28
CA GLN A 184 6.43 5.24 -9.93
C GLN A 184 6.46 3.85 -10.58
N LEU A 185 5.87 2.84 -9.94
CA LEU A 185 5.72 1.51 -10.54
C LEU A 185 4.85 1.61 -11.81
N LEU A 186 3.71 2.31 -11.72
CA LEU A 186 2.78 2.49 -12.84
C LEU A 186 3.38 3.29 -14.01
N SER A 187 4.40 4.12 -13.77
CA SER A 187 5.08 4.88 -14.83
C SER A 187 6.09 4.06 -15.65
N GLN A 188 6.28 2.77 -15.35
CA GLN A 188 7.23 1.87 -16.03
C GLN A 188 6.63 1.11 -17.24
N ASP A 189 5.53 1.57 -17.83
CA ASP A 189 4.83 0.85 -18.92
C ASP A 189 4.38 -0.56 -18.51
N VAL A 190 3.71 -0.65 -17.38
CA VAL A 190 3.26 -1.90 -16.78
C VAL A 190 1.85 -2.28 -17.22
N ARG A 191 1.59 -3.58 -17.26
CA ARG A 191 0.27 -4.18 -17.49
C ARG A 191 -0.43 -4.41 -16.16
N VAL A 192 -1.54 -3.70 -15.96
CA VAL A 192 -2.35 -3.78 -14.74
C VAL A 192 -3.61 -4.59 -14.99
N GLN A 193 -3.90 -5.47 -14.06
CA GLN A 193 -5.17 -6.19 -14.00
C GLN A 193 -5.80 -5.98 -12.63
N THR A 194 -7.12 -5.87 -12.58
CA THR A 194 -7.91 -5.91 -11.33
C THR A 194 -8.78 -7.16 -11.31
N THR A 195 -9.14 -7.61 -10.10
CA THR A 195 -9.99 -8.79 -9.94
C THR A 195 -10.84 -8.71 -8.67
N SER A 196 -12.06 -9.27 -8.75
CA SER A 196 -12.94 -9.49 -7.60
C SER A 196 -12.53 -10.75 -6.79
N LEU A 197 -11.62 -11.58 -7.32
CA LEU A 197 -11.14 -12.77 -6.64
C LEU A 197 -10.23 -12.41 -5.47
N GLY A 198 -10.44 -13.10 -4.33
CA GLY A 198 -9.65 -12.87 -3.13
C GLY A 198 -10.04 -11.60 -2.37
N LEU A 199 -9.61 -11.54 -1.11
CA LEU A 199 -9.95 -10.41 -0.23
C LEU A 199 -8.80 -10.15 0.75
N TYR A 200 -8.34 -8.91 0.80
CA TYR A 200 -7.51 -8.38 1.88
C TYR A 200 -8.40 -7.81 2.97
N ILE A 201 -8.10 -8.06 4.24
CA ILE A 201 -8.87 -7.61 5.39
C ILE A 201 -8.01 -6.62 6.16
N TYR A 202 -8.25 -5.34 5.90
CA TYR A 202 -7.58 -4.22 6.55
C TYR A 202 -8.33 -3.82 7.82
N TYR A 203 -7.73 -4.08 8.98
CA TYR A 203 -8.32 -3.75 10.27
C TYR A 203 -8.15 -2.27 10.62
N TRP A 204 -9.17 -1.73 11.26
CA TRP A 204 -9.05 -0.39 11.81
C TRP A 204 -8.09 -0.36 13.00
N ASN A 205 -7.15 0.58 12.98
CA ASN A 205 -6.17 0.76 14.03
C ASN A 205 -6.11 2.25 14.41
N LYS A 206 -6.44 2.56 15.68
CA LYS A 206 -6.43 3.94 16.21
C LYS A 206 -5.05 4.59 16.16
N ASP A 207 -3.99 3.79 16.24
CA ASP A 207 -2.60 4.23 16.27
C ASP A 207 -1.98 4.27 14.85
N SER A 208 -2.79 4.04 13.81
CA SER A 208 -2.33 4.05 12.42
C SER A 208 -1.83 5.44 12.00
N ILE A 209 -0.87 5.46 11.07
CA ILE A 209 -0.32 6.68 10.46
C ILE A 209 -1.43 7.57 9.89
N THR A 210 -2.49 6.98 9.34
CA THR A 210 -3.62 7.71 8.75
C THR A 210 -4.43 8.47 9.80
N VAL A 211 -4.65 7.87 10.97
CA VAL A 211 -5.43 8.47 12.06
C VAL A 211 -4.60 9.51 12.83
N SER A 212 -3.32 9.24 13.05
CA SER A 212 -2.40 10.07 13.84
C SER A 212 -1.66 11.13 13.02
N ALA A 213 -1.99 11.31 11.73
CA ALA A 213 -1.25 12.16 10.81
C ALA A 213 -1.22 13.64 11.27
N ASP A 214 -0.03 14.12 11.55
CA ASP A 214 0.26 15.53 11.88
C ASP A 214 0.45 16.40 10.62
N GLY A 215 0.81 17.67 10.83
CA GLY A 215 1.05 18.62 9.73
C GLY A 215 2.21 18.22 8.81
N VAL A 216 3.22 17.49 9.30
CA VAL A 216 4.34 16.99 8.50
C VAL A 216 3.87 15.85 7.61
N ALA A 217 3.16 14.89 8.19
CA ALA A 217 2.58 13.76 7.48
C ALA A 217 1.61 14.21 6.38
N MET A 218 0.70 15.17 6.69
CA MET A 218 -0.21 15.75 5.70
C MET A 218 0.50 16.50 4.58
N THR A 219 1.62 17.17 4.89
CA THR A 219 2.48 17.80 3.89
C THR A 219 3.07 16.75 2.94
N GLN A 220 3.61 15.66 3.48
CA GLN A 220 4.17 14.56 2.70
C GLN A 220 3.12 13.89 1.80
N LEU A 221 1.90 13.67 2.30
CA LEU A 221 0.81 13.12 1.49
C LEU A 221 0.46 14.04 0.31
N LEU A 222 0.34 15.35 0.54
CA LEU A 222 0.05 16.30 -0.54
C LEU A 222 1.19 16.34 -1.57
N GLU A 223 2.45 16.34 -1.13
CA GLU A 223 3.62 16.26 -2.02
C GLU A 223 3.59 14.98 -2.87
N ALA A 224 3.25 13.83 -2.27
CA ALA A 224 3.11 12.55 -2.97
C ALA A 224 1.99 12.60 -4.02
N GLN A 225 0.81 13.12 -3.66
CA GLN A 225 -0.32 13.30 -4.60
C GLN A 225 0.05 14.24 -5.76
N MET A 226 0.75 15.35 -5.48
CA MET A 226 1.24 16.27 -6.53
C MET A 226 2.22 15.59 -7.49
N ARG A 227 3.10 14.74 -6.95
CA ARG A 227 4.04 13.94 -7.74
C ARG A 227 3.30 12.90 -8.58
N ALA A 228 2.35 12.16 -7.99
CA ALA A 228 1.53 11.18 -8.67
C ALA A 228 0.75 11.80 -9.85
N ALA A 229 0.10 12.95 -9.61
CA ALA A 229 -0.61 13.67 -10.67
C ALA A 229 0.28 14.03 -11.86
N ARG A 230 1.55 14.40 -11.62
CA ARG A 230 2.55 14.69 -12.68
C ARG A 230 2.99 13.41 -13.40
N LEU A 231 3.37 12.36 -12.67
CA LEU A 231 3.80 11.07 -13.23
C LEU A 231 2.72 10.43 -14.10
N MET A 232 1.47 10.52 -13.68
CA MET A 232 0.32 9.94 -14.39
C MET A 232 -0.28 10.90 -15.43
N HIS A 233 0.37 12.05 -15.70
CA HIS A 233 -0.09 13.06 -16.67
C HIS A 233 -1.57 13.46 -16.50
N MET A 234 -2.00 13.63 -15.25
CA MET A 234 -3.40 13.98 -14.93
C MET A 234 -3.75 15.39 -15.40
N SER A 235 -4.87 15.55 -16.09
CA SER A 235 -5.35 16.84 -16.54
C SER A 235 -6.48 17.36 -15.66
N MET A 236 -6.37 18.59 -15.17
CA MET A 236 -7.47 19.28 -14.45
C MET A 236 -8.74 19.43 -15.30
N LEU A 237 -8.60 19.43 -16.62
CA LEU A 237 -9.74 19.61 -17.54
C LEU A 237 -10.57 18.33 -17.69
N SER A 238 -10.05 17.17 -17.32
CA SER A 238 -10.84 15.93 -17.30
C SER A 238 -11.68 15.84 -16.03
N ARG A 239 -12.90 15.24 -16.14
CA ARG A 239 -13.79 15.03 -14.99
C ARG A 239 -13.10 14.29 -13.84
N ARG A 240 -12.29 13.27 -14.17
CA ARG A 240 -11.56 12.44 -13.18
C ARG A 240 -10.37 13.18 -12.62
N GLY A 241 -9.60 13.86 -13.46
CA GLY A 241 -8.52 14.71 -12.99
C GLY A 241 -9.02 15.79 -12.03
N TRP A 242 -10.19 16.40 -12.31
CA TRP A 242 -10.81 17.35 -11.39
C TRP A 242 -11.10 16.74 -10.01
N LYS A 243 -11.54 15.47 -9.91
CA LYS A 243 -11.72 14.79 -8.61
C LYS A 243 -10.42 14.71 -7.82
N LEU A 244 -9.32 14.25 -8.46
CA LEU A 244 -8.00 14.21 -7.82
C LEU A 244 -7.56 15.61 -7.37
N TYR A 245 -7.68 16.61 -8.21
CA TYR A 245 -7.29 17.98 -7.86
C TYR A 245 -8.14 18.55 -6.73
N ARG A 246 -9.42 18.22 -6.66
CA ARG A 246 -10.29 18.59 -5.54
C ARG A 246 -9.83 17.91 -4.24
N SER A 247 -9.48 16.63 -4.26
CA SER A 247 -8.89 15.91 -3.12
C SER A 247 -7.61 16.59 -2.65
N MET A 248 -6.71 16.95 -3.58
CA MET A 248 -5.49 17.70 -3.26
C MET A 248 -5.79 19.09 -2.66
N LEU A 249 -6.83 19.77 -3.08
CA LEU A 249 -7.21 21.06 -2.50
C LEU A 249 -7.68 20.92 -1.05
N TYR A 250 -8.51 19.91 -0.75
CA TYR A 250 -8.89 19.63 0.65
C TYR A 250 -7.66 19.31 1.51
N ARG A 251 -6.74 18.49 0.99
CA ARG A 251 -5.47 18.20 1.66
C ARG A 251 -4.63 19.45 1.89
N GLN A 252 -4.61 20.36 0.90
CA GLN A 252 -3.95 21.66 1.07
C GLN A 252 -4.56 22.52 2.19
N LEU A 253 -5.88 22.48 2.37
CA LEU A 253 -6.53 23.18 3.48
C LEU A 253 -6.11 22.59 4.83
N ASP A 254 -6.02 21.28 4.96
CA ASP A 254 -5.51 20.61 6.16
C ASP A 254 -4.05 20.99 6.44
N VAL A 255 -3.18 20.94 5.41
CA VAL A 255 -1.77 21.37 5.52
C VAL A 255 -1.68 22.83 5.97
N TYR A 256 -2.48 23.72 5.38
CA TYR A 256 -2.47 25.13 5.75
C TYR A 256 -2.94 25.35 7.19
N ARG A 257 -3.99 24.66 7.60
CA ARG A 257 -4.51 24.72 8.98
C ARG A 257 -3.48 24.28 10.01
N LEU A 258 -2.75 23.19 9.73
CA LEU A 258 -1.80 22.59 10.67
C LEU A 258 -0.42 23.25 10.66
N THR A 259 0.02 23.81 9.53
CA THR A 259 1.41 24.27 9.32
C THR A 259 1.54 25.70 8.82
N GLY A 260 0.46 26.32 8.35
CA GLY A 260 0.49 27.61 7.66
C GLY A 260 1.08 27.58 6.24
N ARG A 261 1.50 26.40 5.73
CA ARG A 261 2.17 26.25 4.44
C ARG A 261 1.20 26.13 3.29
N ILE A 262 1.58 26.69 2.12
CA ILE A 262 0.83 26.54 0.87
C ILE A 262 1.77 25.93 -0.17
N LEU A 263 1.45 24.73 -0.62
CA LEU A 263 2.23 23.96 -1.60
C LEU A 263 1.63 24.05 -3.01
N LEU A 264 0.28 24.05 -3.12
CA LEU A 264 -0.38 24.20 -4.41
C LEU A 264 -0.31 25.63 -4.90
N ARG A 265 0.34 25.84 -6.07
CA ARG A 265 0.50 27.15 -6.70
C ARG A 265 -0.61 27.43 -7.71
N TRP A 266 -1.84 27.01 -7.42
CA TRP A 266 -2.98 27.27 -8.30
C TRP A 266 -3.58 28.66 -8.04
N PRO A 267 -4.23 29.24 -9.03
CA PRO A 267 -4.98 30.49 -8.83
C PRO A 267 -5.94 30.36 -7.64
N PHE A 268 -6.06 31.43 -6.87
CA PHE A 268 -6.98 31.53 -5.74
C PHE A 268 -6.72 30.63 -4.53
N VAL A 269 -5.79 29.67 -4.54
CA VAL A 269 -5.52 28.79 -3.39
C VAL A 269 -5.18 29.60 -2.13
N LYS A 270 -4.36 30.66 -2.27
CA LYS A 270 -4.06 31.56 -1.14
C LYS A 270 -5.31 32.19 -0.54
N LEU A 271 -6.24 32.65 -1.38
CA LEU A 271 -7.49 33.26 -0.94
C LEU A 271 -8.37 32.23 -0.23
N ILE A 272 -8.56 31.05 -0.85
CA ILE A 272 -9.36 29.96 -0.28
C ILE A 272 -8.81 29.54 1.10
N CYS A 273 -7.49 29.35 1.23
CA CYS A 273 -6.85 28.99 2.50
C CYS A 273 -7.10 30.07 3.59
N ARG A 274 -6.99 31.35 3.24
CA ARG A 274 -7.24 32.47 4.18
C ARG A 274 -8.69 32.52 4.62
N LEU A 275 -9.64 32.42 3.69
CA LEU A 275 -11.07 32.42 3.99
C LEU A 275 -11.45 31.22 4.88
N HIS A 276 -10.91 30.05 4.61
CA HIS A 276 -11.18 28.85 5.43
C HIS A 276 -10.67 28.98 6.87
N LYS A 277 -9.60 29.75 7.11
CA LYS A 277 -9.09 30.04 8.46
C LYS A 277 -9.97 31.05 9.22
N SER A 278 -10.67 31.93 8.51
CA SER A 278 -11.49 33.02 9.12
C SER A 278 -12.91 32.54 9.48
N CYS A 279 -13.35 31.37 9.00
CA CYS A 279 -14.68 30.84 9.26
C CYS A 279 -14.77 29.93 10.50
N ARG A 280 -13.81 30.04 11.40
CA ARG A 280 -13.78 29.39 12.73
C ARG A 280 -13.34 30.43 13.78
#